data_784a21fb1d07c35930b2d70bf91f4eaa
#
_entry.id   784a21fb1d07c35930b2d70bf91f4eaa
#
_cell.length_a   1.000
_cell.length_b   1.000
_cell.length_c   1.000
_cell.angle_alpha   90.00
_cell.angle_beta   90.00
_cell.angle_gamma   90.00
#
_symmetry.space_group_name_H-M   'P 1'
#
loop_
_entity.id
_entity.type
_entity.pdbx_description
1 polymer ?
#
loop_
_entity_poly.entity_id
_entity_poly.type
_entity_poly.pdbx_seq_one_letter_code
_entity_poly.pdbx_strand_id
1 'polypeptide(L)'
;MTEAKIAHREWLDGVVSSLCERPDVVGVVAMGSTADTRRVDEWSDHDVAIIVNEGAETHYGDGSTWLPHPESLVFRTVEHHGGGKAMYADGHLVEWGVATVEGLRGWLADDYRVIVDHGGVAEVMAEISSRPFPANDADAERDIAVFLFELVHGVGRSRRGESLSAGNIIRAEAVGALLSAVRATIPARDPGVLDRLDGLRRVERAYPDLAADIARACAQDVEDAAQSLLRIAIRHLGLGPGGVPADGAAAVAARLGWPPP
;
A
#
# COMPACT_ATOMS: atom_id res chain seq x y z
N MET A 1 -26.38 -10.33 -3.45
CA MET A 1 -25.41 -9.62 -2.60
C MET A 1 -25.00 -10.60 -1.53
N THR A 2 -23.70 -10.77 -1.27
CA THR A 2 -23.21 -11.67 -0.23
C THR A 2 -23.46 -11.08 1.16
N GLU A 3 -23.49 -11.92 2.20
CA GLU A 3 -23.66 -11.48 3.59
C GLU A 3 -22.60 -10.46 4.00
N ALA A 4 -21.33 -10.70 3.64
CA ALA A 4 -20.23 -9.75 3.86
C ALA A 4 -20.50 -8.36 3.25
N LYS A 5 -21.04 -8.29 2.02
CA LYS A 5 -21.38 -7.00 1.38
C LYS A 5 -22.55 -6.29 2.05
N ILE A 6 -23.47 -7.03 2.66
CA ILE A 6 -24.59 -6.46 3.42
C ILE A 6 -24.06 -5.85 4.71
N ALA A 7 -23.33 -6.63 5.51
CA ALA A 7 -22.76 -6.17 6.77
C ALA A 7 -21.83 -4.95 6.58
N HIS A 8 -20.96 -5.00 5.56
CA HIS A 8 -20.06 -3.90 5.21
C HIS A 8 -20.84 -2.61 4.87
N ARG A 9 -21.93 -2.72 4.13
CA ARG A 9 -22.78 -1.57 3.81
C ARG A 9 -23.50 -1.01 5.04
N GLU A 10 -24.09 -1.89 5.86
CA GLU A 10 -24.81 -1.50 7.08
C GLU A 10 -23.90 -0.75 8.06
N TRP A 11 -22.65 -1.19 8.20
CA TRP A 11 -21.68 -0.50 9.02
C TRP A 11 -21.39 0.92 8.50
N LEU A 12 -21.17 1.08 7.19
CA LEU A 12 -20.93 2.38 6.57
C LEU A 12 -22.16 3.31 6.71
N ASP A 13 -23.35 2.77 6.52
CA ASP A 13 -24.60 3.52 6.72
C ASP A 13 -24.72 4.01 8.18
N GLY A 14 -24.26 3.22 9.15
CA GLY A 14 -24.14 3.61 10.57
C GLY A 14 -23.18 4.77 10.79
N VAL A 15 -22.00 4.75 10.16
CA VAL A 15 -21.04 5.87 10.20
C VAL A 15 -21.65 7.14 9.64
N VAL A 16 -22.25 7.04 8.45
CA VAL A 16 -22.87 8.20 7.79
C VAL A 16 -23.99 8.78 8.68
N SER A 17 -24.86 7.94 9.23
CA SER A 17 -25.94 8.38 10.12
C SER A 17 -25.41 9.07 11.38
N SER A 18 -24.26 8.64 11.90
CA SER A 18 -23.61 9.26 13.07
C SER A 18 -22.97 10.60 12.79
N LEU A 19 -22.58 10.86 11.55
CA LEU A 19 -21.75 12.01 11.18
C LEU A 19 -22.47 13.07 10.36
N CYS A 20 -23.44 12.69 9.51
CA CYS A 20 -24.00 13.59 8.49
C CYS A 20 -24.72 14.83 9.02
N GLU A 21 -25.25 14.79 10.27
CA GLU A 21 -25.96 15.91 10.88
C GLU A 21 -25.09 16.75 11.84
N ARG A 22 -23.82 16.40 12.00
CA ARG A 22 -22.93 17.14 12.89
C ARG A 22 -22.46 18.42 12.22
N PRO A 23 -22.60 19.59 12.87
CA PRO A 23 -22.35 20.88 12.25
C PRO A 23 -20.86 21.14 11.95
N ASP A 24 -19.97 20.41 12.59
CA ASP A 24 -18.52 20.48 12.40
C ASP A 24 -17.99 19.44 11.38
N VAL A 25 -18.84 18.52 10.88
CA VAL A 25 -18.49 17.60 9.81
C VAL A 25 -18.79 18.22 8.46
N VAL A 26 -17.76 18.40 7.65
CA VAL A 26 -17.83 18.95 6.29
C VAL A 26 -18.04 17.85 5.24
N GLY A 27 -17.54 16.66 5.51
CA GLY A 27 -17.72 15.54 4.60
C GLY A 27 -17.30 14.19 5.15
N VAL A 28 -17.78 13.14 4.46
CA VAL A 28 -17.41 11.75 4.69
C VAL A 28 -17.06 11.12 3.37
N VAL A 29 -15.89 10.52 3.28
CA VAL A 29 -15.38 9.87 2.07
C VAL A 29 -15.06 8.42 2.37
N ALA A 30 -15.64 7.50 1.61
CA ALA A 30 -15.22 6.11 1.58
C ALA A 30 -14.00 5.97 0.66
N MET A 31 -13.01 5.18 1.07
CA MET A 31 -11.76 5.00 0.34
C MET A 31 -11.52 3.51 0.07
N GLY A 32 -10.63 3.21 -0.84
CA GLY A 32 -10.22 1.84 -1.15
C GLY A 32 -11.38 0.90 -1.50
N SER A 33 -11.48 -0.25 -0.83
CA SER A 33 -12.57 -1.22 -1.04
C SER A 33 -13.91 -0.69 -0.54
N THR A 34 -13.93 0.20 0.43
CA THR A 34 -15.14 0.85 0.94
C THR A 34 -15.79 1.77 -0.10
N ALA A 35 -15.01 2.32 -1.03
CA ALA A 35 -15.53 3.13 -2.12
C ALA A 35 -16.25 2.29 -3.20
N ASP A 36 -15.78 1.06 -3.47
CA ASP A 36 -16.30 0.19 -4.51
C ASP A 36 -16.80 -1.15 -3.95
N THR A 37 -18.11 -1.25 -3.73
CA THR A 37 -18.76 -2.46 -3.19
C THR A 37 -18.57 -3.73 -4.04
N ARG A 38 -18.13 -3.61 -5.31
CA ARG A 38 -17.80 -4.77 -6.16
C ARG A 38 -16.56 -5.51 -5.64
N ARG A 39 -15.66 -4.77 -4.98
CA ARG A 39 -14.39 -5.27 -4.46
C ARG A 39 -14.48 -5.82 -3.03
N VAL A 40 -15.62 -5.60 -2.35
CA VAL A 40 -15.83 -6.06 -0.97
C VAL A 40 -15.95 -7.57 -0.90
N ASP A 41 -15.18 -8.17 -0.02
CA ASP A 41 -15.19 -9.58 0.36
C ASP A 41 -15.12 -9.73 1.90
N GLU A 42 -14.94 -10.94 2.38
CA GLU A 42 -14.86 -11.27 3.82
C GLU A 42 -13.60 -10.73 4.53
N TRP A 43 -12.60 -10.30 3.75
CA TRP A 43 -11.33 -9.75 4.26
C TRP A 43 -11.25 -8.23 4.13
N SER A 44 -12.30 -7.61 3.60
CA SER A 44 -12.33 -6.16 3.39
C SER A 44 -12.49 -5.44 4.73
N ASP A 45 -11.60 -4.50 4.97
CA ASP A 45 -11.70 -3.48 6.01
C ASP A 45 -12.61 -2.32 5.57
N HIS A 46 -12.84 -1.38 6.47
CA HIS A 46 -13.40 -0.09 6.11
C HIS A 46 -12.33 1.00 6.21
N ASP A 47 -12.19 1.71 5.10
CA ASP A 47 -11.36 2.92 5.01
C ASP A 47 -12.26 4.14 4.84
N VAL A 48 -12.24 5.07 5.80
CA VAL A 48 -13.04 6.30 5.74
C VAL A 48 -12.21 7.54 6.05
N ALA A 49 -12.49 8.62 5.35
CA ALA A 49 -11.99 9.94 5.69
C ALA A 49 -13.15 10.80 6.23
N ILE A 50 -12.92 11.45 7.37
CA ILE A 50 -13.85 12.38 8.00
C ILE A 50 -13.27 13.77 7.82
N ILE A 51 -13.97 14.59 7.07
CA ILE A 51 -13.54 15.96 6.79
C ILE A 51 -14.32 16.88 7.70
N VAL A 52 -13.61 17.69 8.46
CA VAL A 52 -14.17 18.52 9.54
C VAL A 52 -13.75 19.99 9.41
N ASN A 53 -14.45 20.86 10.13
CA ASN A 53 -14.04 22.24 10.28
C ASN A 53 -12.72 22.34 11.02
N GLU A 54 -11.96 23.41 10.77
CA GLU A 54 -10.68 23.70 11.42
C GLU A 54 -10.83 23.71 12.95
N GLY A 55 -9.94 22.97 13.63
CA GLY A 55 -9.93 22.81 15.08
C GLY A 55 -10.83 21.71 15.63
N ALA A 56 -11.64 21.04 14.79
CA ALA A 56 -12.47 19.91 15.20
C ALA A 56 -11.77 18.55 15.06
N GLU A 57 -10.59 18.47 14.44
CA GLU A 57 -9.91 17.21 14.08
C GLU A 57 -9.68 16.30 15.28
N THR A 58 -9.27 16.85 16.42
CA THR A 58 -8.99 16.07 17.63
C THR A 58 -10.23 15.43 18.23
N HIS A 59 -11.42 15.99 17.98
CA HIS A 59 -12.69 15.45 18.47
C HIS A 59 -13.09 14.14 17.76
N TYR A 60 -12.64 13.96 16.54
CA TYR A 60 -12.94 12.78 15.71
C TYR A 60 -11.79 11.76 15.64
N GLY A 61 -10.58 12.18 15.98
CA GLY A 61 -9.36 11.40 15.79
C GLY A 61 -9.35 10.05 16.51
N ASP A 62 -9.95 9.97 17.72
CA ASP A 62 -9.95 8.73 18.50
C ASP A 62 -11.12 7.78 18.21
N GLY A 63 -12.06 8.18 17.34
CA GLY A 63 -13.20 7.37 16.96
C GLY A 63 -14.31 7.20 18.02
N SER A 64 -14.09 7.65 19.26
CA SER A 64 -14.96 7.38 20.40
C SER A 64 -16.39 7.92 20.26
N THR A 65 -16.56 8.95 19.46
CA THR A 65 -17.82 9.68 19.35
C THR A 65 -18.66 9.29 18.14
N TRP A 66 -18.11 8.51 17.21
CA TRP A 66 -18.76 8.29 15.92
C TRP A 66 -18.69 6.85 15.40
N LEU A 67 -17.76 6.01 15.87
CA LEU A 67 -17.70 4.61 15.46
C LEU A 67 -18.98 3.88 15.87
N PRO A 68 -19.64 3.17 14.94
CA PRO A 68 -20.82 2.36 15.28
C PRO A 68 -20.49 1.25 16.26
N HIS A 69 -21.48 0.80 17.03
CA HIS A 69 -21.37 -0.36 17.94
C HIS A 69 -20.16 -0.32 18.88
N PRO A 70 -19.96 0.77 19.65
CA PRO A 70 -18.78 0.94 20.50
C PRO A 70 -18.62 -0.17 21.56
N GLU A 71 -19.72 -0.83 21.93
CA GLU A 71 -19.74 -1.99 22.83
C GLU A 71 -19.07 -3.24 22.27
N SER A 72 -18.92 -3.33 20.94
CA SER A 72 -18.27 -4.44 20.24
C SER A 72 -16.83 -4.17 19.87
N LEU A 73 -16.31 -2.97 20.17
CA LEU A 73 -14.91 -2.64 19.91
C LEU A 73 -13.97 -3.39 20.86
N VAL A 74 -12.98 -4.09 20.29
CA VAL A 74 -11.90 -4.77 21.04
C VAL A 74 -10.76 -3.80 21.34
N PHE A 75 -10.36 -3.03 20.36
CA PHE A 75 -9.42 -1.93 20.53
C PHE A 75 -9.66 -0.81 19.52
N ARG A 76 -9.16 0.36 19.85
CA ARG A 76 -8.93 1.48 18.94
C ARG A 76 -7.62 2.16 19.29
N THR A 77 -6.96 2.74 18.31
CA THR A 77 -5.73 3.51 18.48
C THR A 77 -5.76 4.76 17.62
N VAL A 78 -5.09 5.79 18.09
CA VAL A 78 -4.89 7.02 17.31
C VAL A 78 -3.48 6.99 16.76
N GLU A 79 -3.35 7.28 15.49
CA GLU A 79 -2.06 7.40 14.82
C GLU A 79 -1.55 8.85 14.88
N HIS A 80 -0.25 9.02 14.79
CA HIS A 80 0.40 10.34 14.93
C HIS A 80 -0.01 11.37 13.87
N HIS A 81 -0.61 10.91 12.76
CA HIS A 81 -1.13 11.79 11.69
C HIS A 81 -2.60 12.19 11.88
N GLY A 82 -3.21 11.91 13.04
CA GLY A 82 -4.56 12.36 13.37
C GLY A 82 -5.70 11.43 12.97
N GLY A 83 -5.39 10.29 12.33
CA GLY A 83 -6.34 9.21 12.07
C GLY A 83 -6.24 8.10 13.10
N GLY A 84 -6.89 6.96 12.84
CA GLY A 84 -6.83 5.83 13.74
C GLY A 84 -7.23 4.51 13.11
N LYS A 85 -7.15 3.47 13.94
CA LYS A 85 -7.49 2.10 13.60
C LYS A 85 -8.31 1.49 14.71
N ALA A 86 -9.26 0.64 14.34
CA ALA A 86 -10.05 -0.13 15.28
C ALA A 86 -10.26 -1.56 14.81
N MET A 87 -10.54 -2.45 15.76
CA MET A 87 -10.99 -3.81 15.49
C MET A 87 -12.21 -4.12 16.34
N TYR A 88 -13.20 -4.72 15.72
CA TYR A 88 -14.40 -5.23 16.36
C TYR A 88 -14.25 -6.69 16.80
N ALA A 89 -15.14 -7.17 17.66
CA ALA A 89 -15.08 -8.52 18.24
C ALA A 89 -15.21 -9.66 17.22
N ASP A 90 -15.78 -9.39 16.05
CA ASP A 90 -15.87 -10.31 14.93
C ASP A 90 -14.63 -10.32 14.02
N GLY A 91 -13.62 -9.50 14.35
CA GLY A 91 -12.39 -9.34 13.56
C GLY A 91 -12.49 -8.26 12.47
N HIS A 92 -13.62 -7.57 12.34
CA HIS A 92 -13.76 -6.48 11.38
C HIS A 92 -12.81 -5.32 11.69
N LEU A 93 -12.05 -4.88 10.68
CA LEU A 93 -11.05 -3.82 10.78
C LEU A 93 -11.57 -2.51 10.19
N VAL A 94 -11.20 -1.43 10.82
CA VAL A 94 -11.53 -0.07 10.38
C VAL A 94 -10.30 0.82 10.47
N GLU A 95 -10.03 1.54 9.39
CA GLU A 95 -9.06 2.63 9.37
C GLU A 95 -9.77 3.95 9.03
N TRP A 96 -9.32 5.02 9.65
CA TRP A 96 -9.85 6.35 9.33
C TRP A 96 -8.79 7.42 9.36
N GLY A 97 -8.99 8.43 8.53
CA GLY A 97 -8.26 9.68 8.60
C GLY A 97 -9.19 10.81 8.95
N VAL A 98 -8.67 11.84 9.63
CA VAL A 98 -9.39 13.07 9.91
C VAL A 98 -8.60 14.25 9.37
N ALA A 99 -9.26 15.13 8.62
CA ALA A 99 -8.63 16.30 8.04
C ALA A 99 -9.63 17.45 7.91
N THR A 100 -9.12 18.66 7.77
CA THR A 100 -9.88 19.79 7.20
C THR A 100 -9.91 19.67 5.68
N VAL A 101 -10.74 20.47 5.00
CA VAL A 101 -10.73 20.53 3.51
C VAL A 101 -9.35 20.94 2.99
N GLU A 102 -8.65 21.84 3.67
CA GLU A 102 -7.30 22.25 3.28
C GLU A 102 -6.27 21.14 3.59
N GLY A 103 -6.39 20.47 4.74
CA GLY A 103 -5.53 19.33 5.11
C GLY A 103 -5.67 18.16 4.14
N LEU A 104 -6.88 17.92 3.63
CA LEU A 104 -7.16 16.88 2.64
C LEU A 104 -6.36 17.08 1.34
N ARG A 105 -6.05 18.31 0.96
CA ARG A 105 -5.21 18.61 -0.22
C ARG A 105 -3.80 18.02 -0.14
N GLY A 106 -3.30 17.73 1.05
CA GLY A 106 -2.01 17.06 1.26
C GLY A 106 -2.05 15.54 1.11
N TRP A 107 -3.23 14.95 0.96
CA TRP A 107 -3.38 13.51 0.87
C TRP A 107 -3.15 12.99 -0.55
N LEU A 108 -3.00 11.67 -0.65
CA LEU A 108 -3.07 10.92 -1.89
C LEU A 108 -4.36 10.09 -1.88
N ALA A 109 -5.04 10.02 -3.01
CA ALA A 109 -6.25 9.21 -3.16
C ALA A 109 -6.24 8.48 -4.50
N ASP A 110 -6.69 7.23 -4.51
CA ASP A 110 -6.92 6.44 -5.72
C ASP A 110 -8.43 6.17 -5.85
N ASP A 111 -8.90 5.02 -5.38
CA ASP A 111 -10.32 4.71 -5.35
C ASP A 111 -11.01 5.44 -4.18
N TYR A 112 -11.99 6.27 -4.47
CA TYR A 112 -12.76 6.98 -3.45
C TYR A 112 -14.22 7.16 -3.85
N ARG A 113 -15.08 7.42 -2.87
CA ARG A 113 -16.46 7.83 -3.06
C ARG A 113 -16.86 8.83 -1.98
N VAL A 114 -17.17 10.05 -2.39
CA VAL A 114 -17.71 11.07 -1.48
C VAL A 114 -19.15 10.70 -1.13
N ILE A 115 -19.46 10.57 0.16
CA ILE A 115 -20.79 10.18 0.67
C ILE A 115 -21.53 11.39 1.21
N VAL A 116 -20.81 12.24 1.96
CA VAL A 116 -21.32 13.50 2.49
C VAL A 116 -20.41 14.62 2.01
N ASP A 117 -20.99 15.70 1.49
CA ASP A 117 -20.26 16.90 1.08
C ASP A 117 -21.08 18.15 1.43
N HIS A 118 -20.62 18.87 2.45
CA HIS A 118 -21.19 20.13 2.87
C HIS A 118 -20.28 21.34 2.54
N GLY A 119 -19.10 21.10 1.92
CA GLY A 119 -18.13 22.18 1.73
C GLY A 119 -17.00 21.90 0.73
N GLY A 120 -17.27 21.34 -0.46
CA GLY A 120 -16.30 21.21 -1.55
C GLY A 120 -15.35 20.03 -1.43
N VAL A 121 -15.70 19.02 -0.65
CA VAL A 121 -14.90 17.79 -0.48
C VAL A 121 -14.75 17.04 -1.80
N ALA A 122 -15.82 16.96 -2.61
CA ALA A 122 -15.79 16.28 -3.89
C ALA A 122 -14.82 16.94 -4.89
N GLU A 123 -14.72 18.26 -4.87
CA GLU A 123 -13.78 19.01 -5.71
C GLU A 123 -12.33 18.70 -5.32
N VAL A 124 -12.02 18.73 -4.01
CA VAL A 124 -10.69 18.41 -3.52
C VAL A 124 -10.33 16.93 -3.79
N MET A 125 -11.26 16.00 -3.59
CA MET A 125 -11.03 14.59 -3.92
C MET A 125 -10.76 14.37 -5.40
N ALA A 126 -11.48 15.05 -6.29
CA ALA A 126 -11.21 15.00 -7.73
C ALA A 126 -9.83 15.57 -8.07
N GLU A 127 -9.43 16.67 -7.45
CA GLU A 127 -8.10 17.26 -7.60
C GLU A 127 -7.00 16.30 -7.20
N ILE A 128 -7.03 15.79 -5.96
CA ILE A 128 -5.95 14.93 -5.44
C ILE A 128 -5.87 13.58 -6.15
N SER A 129 -6.99 13.00 -6.56
CA SER A 129 -7.00 11.74 -7.31
C SER A 129 -6.45 11.87 -8.73
N SER A 130 -6.47 13.06 -9.31
CA SER A 130 -5.89 13.35 -10.63
C SER A 130 -4.37 13.56 -10.61
N ARG A 131 -3.79 13.77 -9.44
CA ARG A 131 -2.34 14.03 -9.32
C ARG A 131 -1.51 12.81 -9.73
N PRO A 132 -0.37 13.02 -10.41
CA PRO A 132 0.58 11.94 -10.64
C PRO A 132 1.10 11.43 -9.28
N PHE A 133 1.20 10.11 -9.15
CA PHE A 133 1.77 9.51 -7.95
C PHE A 133 3.29 9.54 -8.02
N PRO A 134 3.99 9.69 -6.87
CA PRO A 134 5.45 9.63 -6.82
C PRO A 134 6.03 8.32 -7.37
N ALA A 135 5.28 7.21 -7.27
CA ALA A 135 5.68 5.92 -7.83
C ALA A 135 5.72 5.88 -9.37
N ASN A 136 5.20 6.91 -10.05
CA ASN A 136 5.30 7.03 -11.52
C ASN A 136 6.63 7.67 -11.97
N ASP A 137 7.49 8.08 -11.03
CA ASP A 137 8.86 8.53 -11.27
C ASP A 137 9.84 7.34 -11.35
N ALA A 138 9.36 6.21 -11.87
CA ALA A 138 10.15 5.00 -12.00
C ALA A 138 11.30 5.24 -13.00
N ASP A 139 12.51 5.20 -12.48
CA ASP A 139 13.75 5.21 -13.24
C ASP A 139 14.35 3.82 -13.15
N ALA A 140 14.20 3.05 -14.23
CA ALA A 140 14.64 1.65 -14.26
C ALA A 140 16.12 1.48 -13.92
N GLU A 141 17.00 2.39 -14.38
CA GLU A 141 18.43 2.32 -14.12
C GLU A 141 18.73 2.55 -12.64
N ARG A 142 18.14 3.60 -12.05
CA ARG A 142 18.26 3.90 -10.63
C ARG A 142 17.71 2.74 -9.78
N ASP A 143 16.54 2.23 -10.13
CA ASP A 143 15.84 1.22 -9.34
C ASP A 143 16.56 -0.14 -9.39
N ILE A 144 17.17 -0.49 -10.54
CA ILE A 144 18.05 -1.67 -10.65
C ILE A 144 19.32 -1.46 -9.80
N ALA A 145 19.91 -0.26 -9.80
CA ALA A 145 21.09 0.02 -8.97
C ALA A 145 20.75 -0.12 -7.47
N VAL A 146 19.61 0.40 -7.03
CA VAL A 146 19.10 0.22 -5.67
C VAL A 146 18.88 -1.27 -5.37
N PHE A 147 18.22 -2.00 -6.26
CA PHE A 147 18.02 -3.45 -6.11
C PHE A 147 19.34 -4.20 -5.89
N LEU A 148 20.36 -3.98 -6.73
CA LEU A 148 21.66 -4.62 -6.60
C LEU A 148 22.38 -4.24 -5.30
N PHE A 149 22.27 -2.98 -4.89
CA PHE A 149 22.79 -2.51 -3.61
C PHE A 149 22.14 -3.25 -2.43
N GLU A 150 20.81 -3.35 -2.42
CA GLU A 150 20.07 -3.98 -1.33
C GLU A 150 20.33 -5.49 -1.23
N LEU A 151 20.65 -6.17 -2.32
CA LEU A 151 21.10 -7.57 -2.27
C LEU A 151 22.38 -7.72 -1.44
N VAL A 152 23.40 -6.89 -1.69
CA VAL A 152 24.66 -6.94 -0.96
C VAL A 152 24.47 -6.49 0.49
N HIS A 153 23.70 -5.43 0.70
CA HIS A 153 23.42 -4.87 2.01
C HIS A 153 22.66 -5.89 2.90
N GLY A 154 21.58 -6.47 2.39
CA GLY A 154 20.76 -7.42 3.13
C GLY A 154 21.49 -8.71 3.45
N VAL A 155 22.21 -9.31 2.50
CA VAL A 155 23.05 -10.50 2.77
C VAL A 155 24.15 -10.18 3.77
N GLY A 156 24.77 -9.00 3.67
CA GLY A 156 25.75 -8.55 4.66
C GLY A 156 25.18 -8.47 6.08
N ARG A 157 23.93 -8.00 6.24
CA ARG A 157 23.20 -8.02 7.52
C ARG A 157 22.96 -9.44 8.01
N SER A 158 22.48 -10.32 7.12
CA SER A 158 22.25 -11.73 7.43
C SER A 158 23.50 -12.43 7.97
N ARG A 159 24.64 -12.26 7.29
CA ARG A 159 25.93 -12.87 7.68
C ARG A 159 26.49 -12.32 8.98
N ARG A 160 26.03 -11.15 9.44
CA ARG A 160 26.32 -10.60 10.77
C ARG A 160 25.32 -11.07 11.85
N GLY A 161 24.35 -11.91 11.51
CA GLY A 161 23.32 -12.39 12.43
C GLY A 161 22.16 -11.43 12.63
N GLU A 162 22.05 -10.36 11.84
CA GLU A 162 21.00 -9.35 11.89
C GLU A 162 19.77 -9.78 11.05
N SER A 163 19.18 -10.94 11.36
CA SER A 163 18.21 -11.64 10.50
C SER A 163 16.95 -10.84 10.22
N LEU A 164 16.43 -10.10 11.21
CA LEU A 164 15.21 -9.29 11.02
C LEU A 164 15.46 -8.13 10.07
N SER A 165 16.56 -7.40 10.24
CA SER A 165 16.96 -6.31 9.35
C SER A 165 17.23 -6.84 7.94
N ALA A 166 17.97 -7.92 7.81
CA ALA A 166 18.25 -8.59 6.55
C ALA A 166 16.96 -9.01 5.82
N GLY A 167 16.02 -9.59 6.56
CA GLY A 167 14.73 -10.01 6.04
C GLY A 167 13.91 -8.85 5.46
N ASN A 168 13.87 -7.72 6.16
CA ASN A 168 13.22 -6.51 5.66
C ASN A 168 13.88 -5.99 4.38
N ILE A 169 15.20 -5.84 4.40
CA ILE A 169 15.96 -5.33 3.24
C ILE A 169 15.72 -6.20 2.00
N ILE A 170 15.82 -7.53 2.12
CA ILE A 170 15.68 -8.42 0.95
C ILE A 170 14.20 -8.54 0.50
N ARG A 171 13.26 -8.74 1.43
CA ARG A 171 11.87 -9.06 1.09
C ARG A 171 10.97 -7.84 0.86
N ALA A 172 11.37 -6.66 1.35
CA ALA A 172 10.63 -5.43 1.14
C ALA A 172 11.39 -4.45 0.23
N GLU A 173 12.60 -4.03 0.60
CA GLU A 173 13.29 -2.96 -0.10
C GLU A 173 13.82 -3.42 -1.47
N ALA A 174 14.53 -4.57 -1.54
CA ALA A 174 15.00 -5.11 -2.82
C ALA A 174 13.85 -5.52 -3.74
N VAL A 175 12.81 -6.17 -3.21
CA VAL A 175 11.61 -6.51 -3.99
C VAL A 175 10.90 -5.26 -4.51
N GLY A 176 10.75 -4.23 -3.67
CA GLY A 176 10.18 -2.95 -4.07
C GLY A 176 10.94 -2.30 -5.23
N ALA A 177 12.27 -2.23 -5.13
CA ALA A 177 13.13 -1.69 -6.18
C ALA A 177 13.05 -2.51 -7.49
N LEU A 178 13.06 -3.85 -7.40
CA LEU A 178 12.88 -4.73 -8.56
C LEU A 178 11.54 -4.49 -9.25
N LEU A 179 10.45 -4.41 -8.49
CA LEU A 179 9.11 -4.17 -9.04
C LEU A 179 8.98 -2.77 -9.65
N SER A 180 9.63 -1.75 -9.08
CA SER A 180 9.69 -0.42 -9.68
C SER A 180 10.40 -0.46 -11.04
N ALA A 181 11.56 -1.10 -11.14
CA ALA A 181 12.27 -1.28 -12.40
C ALA A 181 11.46 -2.05 -13.44
N VAL A 182 10.76 -3.11 -13.02
CA VAL A 182 9.86 -3.90 -13.91
C VAL A 182 8.73 -3.03 -14.44
N ARG A 183 8.07 -2.24 -13.59
CA ARG A 183 6.98 -1.34 -14.01
C ARG A 183 7.43 -0.29 -15.02
N ALA A 184 8.68 0.16 -14.92
CA ALA A 184 9.26 1.11 -15.86
C ALA A 184 9.59 0.49 -17.23
N THR A 185 9.80 -0.84 -17.31
CA THR A 185 10.37 -1.50 -18.50
C THR A 185 9.45 -2.53 -19.14
N ILE A 186 8.63 -3.21 -18.37
CA ILE A 186 7.78 -4.31 -18.84
C ILE A 186 6.30 -3.89 -18.78
N PRO A 187 5.56 -3.93 -19.90
CA PRO A 187 4.13 -3.67 -19.87
C PRO A 187 3.40 -4.67 -18.96
N ALA A 188 2.55 -4.15 -18.07
CA ALA A 188 1.67 -4.98 -17.28
C ALA A 188 0.63 -5.69 -18.16
N ARG A 189 0.27 -6.94 -17.83
CA ARG A 189 -0.81 -7.68 -18.48
C ARG A 189 -2.16 -6.94 -18.34
N ASP A 190 -2.40 -6.37 -17.18
CA ASP A 190 -3.57 -5.55 -16.88
C ASP A 190 -3.10 -4.35 -16.02
N PRO A 191 -2.78 -3.21 -16.66
CA PRO A 191 -2.31 -2.03 -15.92
C PRO A 191 -3.37 -1.45 -14.97
N GLY A 192 -4.66 -1.63 -15.27
CA GLY A 192 -5.75 -1.09 -14.48
C GLY A 192 -5.96 -1.74 -13.11
N VAL A 193 -5.27 -2.86 -12.83
CA VAL A 193 -5.38 -3.51 -11.52
C VAL A 193 -4.31 -3.05 -10.53
N LEU A 194 -3.24 -2.43 -11.01
CA LEU A 194 -2.15 -1.98 -10.15
C LEU A 194 -2.63 -0.90 -9.20
N ASP A 195 -2.24 -1.04 -7.95
CA ASP A 195 -2.49 -0.02 -6.94
C ASP A 195 -1.48 1.12 -7.10
N ARG A 196 -1.97 2.35 -7.01
CA ARG A 196 -1.15 3.55 -7.16
C ARG A 196 -0.48 3.95 -5.84
N LEU A 197 -1.05 3.54 -4.70
CA LEU A 197 -0.57 3.85 -3.36
C LEU A 197 0.37 2.76 -2.83
N ASP A 198 0.10 1.50 -3.17
CA ASP A 198 0.90 0.35 -2.73
C ASP A 198 1.46 -0.41 -3.94
N GLY A 199 2.77 -0.28 -4.13
CA GLY A 199 3.51 -0.91 -5.21
C GLY A 199 3.50 -2.43 -5.21
N LEU A 200 3.14 -3.08 -4.10
CA LEU A 200 3.09 -4.53 -3.96
C LEU A 200 1.70 -5.10 -4.20
N ARG A 201 0.65 -4.30 -4.05
CA ARG A 201 -0.73 -4.79 -4.18
C ARG A 201 -1.05 -5.18 -5.61
N ARG A 202 -1.61 -6.35 -5.77
CA ARG A 202 -2.16 -6.88 -7.03
C ARG A 202 -1.12 -7.11 -8.14
N VAL A 203 0.17 -7.17 -7.79
CA VAL A 203 1.28 -7.49 -8.71
C VAL A 203 1.06 -8.86 -9.35
N GLU A 204 0.47 -9.80 -8.62
CA GLU A 204 0.13 -11.16 -9.10
C GLU A 204 -0.84 -11.15 -10.30
N ARG A 205 -1.65 -10.12 -10.42
CA ARG A 205 -2.58 -9.95 -11.56
C ARG A 205 -1.93 -9.25 -12.73
N ALA A 206 -1.07 -8.29 -12.44
CA ALA A 206 -0.37 -7.48 -13.45
C ALA A 206 0.83 -8.23 -14.07
N TYR A 207 1.57 -8.98 -13.26
CA TYR A 207 2.80 -9.71 -13.62
C TYR A 207 2.80 -11.12 -13.02
N PRO A 208 1.89 -12.02 -13.41
CA PRO A 208 1.65 -13.29 -12.71
C PRO A 208 2.89 -14.19 -12.59
N ASP A 209 3.68 -14.33 -13.65
CA ASP A 209 4.87 -15.19 -13.64
C ASP A 209 5.98 -14.63 -12.75
N LEU A 210 6.24 -13.32 -12.86
CA LEU A 210 7.21 -12.63 -12.03
C LEU A 210 6.81 -12.67 -10.55
N ALA A 211 5.55 -12.37 -10.24
CA ALA A 211 5.05 -12.38 -8.87
C ALA A 211 5.16 -13.77 -8.24
N ALA A 212 4.83 -14.83 -8.99
CA ALA A 212 5.00 -16.18 -8.53
C ALA A 212 6.48 -16.56 -8.30
N ASP A 213 7.38 -16.08 -9.15
CA ASP A 213 8.83 -16.28 -8.96
C ASP A 213 9.32 -15.54 -7.70
N ILE A 214 8.94 -14.28 -7.51
CA ILE A 214 9.29 -13.48 -6.33
C ILE A 214 8.75 -14.12 -5.05
N ALA A 215 7.48 -14.55 -5.05
CA ALA A 215 6.87 -15.18 -3.88
C ALA A 215 7.63 -16.45 -3.46
N ARG A 216 8.03 -17.28 -4.43
CA ARG A 216 8.87 -18.48 -4.16
C ARG A 216 10.25 -18.10 -3.62
N ALA A 217 10.86 -17.05 -4.14
CA ALA A 217 12.15 -16.56 -3.65
C ALA A 217 12.03 -16.06 -2.20
N CYS A 218 11.02 -15.26 -1.89
CA CYS A 218 10.80 -14.70 -0.56
C CYS A 218 10.48 -15.75 0.53
N ALA A 219 10.06 -16.94 0.14
CA ALA A 219 9.83 -18.07 1.06
C ALA A 219 11.11 -18.81 1.48
N GLN A 220 12.26 -18.51 0.86
CA GLN A 220 13.56 -19.09 1.17
C GLN A 220 14.26 -18.36 2.32
N ASP A 221 15.39 -18.90 2.79
CA ASP A 221 16.27 -18.17 3.69
C ASP A 221 16.79 -16.90 3.01
N VAL A 222 17.18 -15.90 3.80
CA VAL A 222 17.47 -14.54 3.32
C VAL A 222 18.51 -14.53 2.19
N GLU A 223 19.59 -15.30 2.31
CA GLU A 223 20.66 -15.33 1.32
C GLU A 223 20.22 -16.05 0.03
N ASP A 224 19.50 -17.16 0.17
CA ASP A 224 18.93 -17.90 -0.98
C ASP A 224 17.85 -17.08 -1.67
N ALA A 225 17.04 -16.34 -0.91
CA ALA A 225 16.07 -15.40 -1.46
C ALA A 225 16.75 -14.31 -2.30
N ALA A 226 17.81 -13.69 -1.75
CA ALA A 226 18.56 -12.65 -2.46
C ALA A 226 19.20 -13.17 -3.77
N GLN A 227 19.79 -14.36 -3.73
CA GLN A 227 20.36 -14.99 -4.92
C GLN A 227 19.29 -15.34 -5.97
N SER A 228 18.14 -15.83 -5.51
CA SER A 228 17.00 -16.13 -6.38
C SER A 228 16.43 -14.87 -7.01
N LEU A 229 16.31 -13.76 -6.26
CA LEU A 229 15.86 -12.46 -6.77
C LEU A 229 16.80 -11.92 -7.86
N LEU A 230 18.13 -12.06 -7.71
CA LEU A 230 19.06 -11.67 -8.76
C LEU A 230 18.82 -12.46 -10.06
N ARG A 231 18.61 -13.78 -9.97
CA ARG A 231 18.31 -14.63 -11.13
C ARG A 231 16.95 -14.27 -11.77
N ILE A 232 15.96 -13.93 -10.96
CA ILE A 232 14.64 -13.47 -11.40
C ILE A 232 14.78 -12.15 -12.16
N ALA A 233 15.49 -11.17 -11.59
CA ALA A 233 15.74 -9.90 -12.24
C ALA A 233 16.38 -10.09 -13.63
N ILE A 234 17.44 -10.89 -13.73
CA ILE A 234 18.12 -11.19 -14.99
C ILE A 234 17.18 -11.90 -15.98
N ARG A 235 16.37 -12.84 -15.52
CA ARG A 235 15.41 -13.57 -16.37
C ARG A 235 14.37 -12.65 -16.99
N HIS A 236 13.82 -11.73 -16.22
CA HIS A 236 12.69 -10.89 -16.64
C HIS A 236 13.12 -9.59 -17.32
N LEU A 237 14.20 -8.97 -16.85
CA LEU A 237 14.71 -7.70 -17.39
C LEU A 237 15.82 -7.88 -18.43
N GLY A 238 16.43 -9.05 -18.49
CA GLY A 238 17.62 -9.30 -19.30
C GLY A 238 18.92 -8.82 -18.62
N LEU A 239 20.03 -9.26 -19.16
CA LEU A 239 21.39 -8.83 -18.75
C LEU A 239 21.94 -7.86 -19.80
N GLY A 240 22.36 -6.65 -19.39
CA GLY A 240 22.92 -5.64 -20.26
C GLY A 240 22.12 -4.35 -20.32
N PRO A 241 22.29 -3.54 -21.38
CA PRO A 241 21.67 -2.22 -21.50
C PRO A 241 20.13 -2.29 -21.42
N GLY A 242 19.53 -1.48 -20.56
CA GLY A 242 18.08 -1.45 -20.33
C GLY A 242 17.54 -2.53 -19.37
N GLY A 243 18.41 -3.46 -18.94
CA GLY A 243 18.13 -4.47 -17.93
C GLY A 243 19.13 -4.43 -16.80
N VAL A 244 19.43 -5.59 -16.19
CA VAL A 244 20.42 -5.70 -15.11
C VAL A 244 21.83 -5.49 -15.69
N PRO A 245 22.64 -4.51 -15.23
CA PRO A 245 24.00 -4.33 -15.69
C PRO A 245 24.87 -5.57 -15.46
N ALA A 246 25.56 -6.06 -16.50
CA ALA A 246 26.31 -7.31 -16.41
C ALA A 246 27.47 -7.22 -15.41
N ASP A 247 28.18 -6.11 -15.37
CA ASP A 247 29.24 -5.82 -14.41
C ASP A 247 28.71 -5.66 -12.99
N GLY A 248 27.55 -5.04 -12.82
CA GLY A 248 26.86 -4.92 -11.54
C GLY A 248 26.44 -6.30 -10.99
N ALA A 249 25.80 -7.14 -11.81
CA ALA A 249 25.43 -8.49 -11.41
C ALA A 249 26.65 -9.34 -11.07
N ALA A 250 27.74 -9.23 -11.86
CA ALA A 250 28.99 -9.93 -11.60
C ALA A 250 29.65 -9.45 -10.30
N ALA A 251 29.63 -8.15 -10.03
CA ALA A 251 30.17 -7.57 -8.78
C ALA A 251 29.40 -8.07 -7.55
N VAL A 252 28.06 -8.12 -7.61
CA VAL A 252 27.22 -8.69 -6.55
C VAL A 252 27.57 -10.16 -6.31
N ALA A 253 27.61 -10.96 -7.38
CA ALA A 253 27.95 -12.38 -7.28
C ALA A 253 29.33 -12.60 -6.68
N ALA A 254 30.34 -11.89 -7.18
CA ALA A 254 31.72 -11.96 -6.66
C ALA A 254 31.79 -11.54 -5.19
N ARG A 255 31.13 -10.44 -4.78
CA ARG A 255 31.12 -9.94 -3.39
C ARG A 255 30.50 -10.93 -2.43
N LEU A 256 29.47 -11.65 -2.87
CA LEU A 256 28.72 -12.59 -2.02
C LEU A 256 29.24 -14.03 -2.14
N GLY A 257 30.17 -14.31 -3.05
CA GLY A 257 30.69 -15.66 -3.29
C GLY A 257 29.72 -16.56 -4.04
N TRP A 258 28.84 -15.97 -4.85
CA TRP A 258 27.89 -16.70 -5.66
C TRP A 258 28.50 -17.08 -7.01
N PRO A 259 27.96 -18.11 -7.70
CA PRO A 259 28.34 -18.38 -9.08
C PRO A 259 28.07 -17.15 -9.97
N PRO A 260 28.83 -16.99 -11.05
CA PRO A 260 28.53 -15.95 -12.05
C PRO A 260 27.08 -16.02 -12.53
N PRO A 261 26.43 -14.88 -12.72
CA PRO A 261 25.02 -14.82 -13.12
C PRO A 261 24.78 -15.24 -14.56
#